data_b334c9cbeaeea98398e1adaac9839e2f
#
_entry.id   b334c9cbeaeea98398e1adaac9839e2f
#
_cell.length_a   1.000
_cell.length_b   1.000
_cell.length_c   1.000
_cell.angle_alpha   90.00
_cell.angle_beta   90.00
_cell.angle_gamma   90.00
#
_symmetry.space_group_name_H-M   'P 1'
#
loop_
_entity.id
_entity.type
_entity.pdbx_description
1 polymer ?
#
loop_
_entity_poly.entity_id
_entity_poly.type
_entity_poly.pdbx_seq_one_letter_code
_entity_poly.pdbx_strand_id
1 'polypeptide(L)'
;NRPRWDVSFHVNMDAASLIGTDTFRAGEVTFRPGPVYTAAKTGGFAVLDEINMAKSEAMAVLHATLDFRRTIDVPGYDRLSLHPATRFIATMNYGYAGTKDLNEALVSRFAVIRMPMISKESLVKLIKEHYPTIREAGANELAEVFLELHTKCKNGEISSKALDLRGLIGSIGMMEKGLNIYTALDMGITNKSFDEYEQTLIRDTIRARISRKMSGEQLFC
;
A
#
# COMPACT_ATOMS: atom_id res chain seq x y z
N ASN A 1 -19.08 10.67 -10.00
CA ASN A 1 -17.66 10.98 -9.75
C ASN A 1 -17.57 12.01 -8.62
N ARG A 2 -16.90 11.68 -7.52
CA ARG A 2 -16.55 12.61 -6.44
C ARG A 2 -15.05 12.86 -6.47
N PRO A 3 -14.58 14.08 -6.16
CA PRO A 3 -13.16 14.37 -6.10
C PRO A 3 -12.48 13.53 -5.01
N ARG A 4 -11.19 13.26 -5.19
CA ARG A 4 -10.37 12.46 -4.30
C ARG A 4 -9.07 13.20 -4.01
N TRP A 5 -8.64 13.16 -2.76
CA TRP A 5 -7.36 13.66 -2.29
C TRP A 5 -6.61 12.55 -1.57
N ASP A 6 -5.43 12.24 -2.06
CA ASP A 6 -4.55 11.23 -1.50
C ASP A 6 -3.51 11.88 -0.59
N VAL A 7 -3.30 11.30 0.57
CA VAL A 7 -2.34 11.76 1.57
C VAL A 7 -1.53 10.56 2.04
N SER A 8 -0.25 10.50 1.67
CA SER A 8 0.67 9.47 2.17
C SER A 8 1.30 9.94 3.47
N PHE A 9 1.07 9.20 4.53
CA PHE A 9 1.58 9.53 5.86
C PHE A 9 3.05 9.12 6.01
N HIS A 10 3.81 9.92 6.72
CA HIS A 10 5.21 9.65 7.05
C HIS A 10 5.60 10.26 8.41
N VAL A 11 6.75 9.86 8.94
CA VAL A 11 7.19 10.20 10.31
C VAL A 11 7.36 11.70 10.59
N ASN A 12 7.57 12.51 9.55
CA ASN A 12 7.76 13.96 9.68
C ASN A 12 6.49 14.77 9.37
N MET A 13 5.37 14.09 9.13
CA MET A 13 4.09 14.77 8.89
C MET A 13 3.59 15.43 10.17
N ASP A 14 3.06 16.64 10.03
CA ASP A 14 2.43 17.42 11.09
C ASP A 14 0.94 17.72 10.77
N ALA A 15 0.25 18.33 11.71
CA ALA A 15 -1.13 18.73 11.56
C ALA A 15 -1.33 19.76 10.43
N ALA A 16 -0.36 20.65 10.23
CA ALA A 16 -0.41 21.68 9.20
C ALA A 16 -0.38 21.05 7.79
N SER A 17 0.37 19.97 7.61
CA SER A 17 0.39 19.21 6.35
C SER A 17 -0.99 18.64 5.97
N LEU A 18 -1.82 18.31 6.95
CA LEU A 18 -3.15 17.74 6.76
C LEU A 18 -4.23 18.82 6.57
N ILE A 19 -4.20 19.83 7.43
CA ILE A 19 -5.24 20.85 7.51
C ILE A 19 -4.92 22.05 6.63
N GLY A 20 -3.67 22.49 6.65
CA GLY A 20 -3.21 23.68 5.95
C GLY A 20 -2.40 24.59 6.84
N THR A 21 -1.81 25.60 6.24
CA THR A 21 -0.93 26.55 6.92
C THR A 21 -1.10 27.94 6.32
N ASP A 22 -0.74 28.96 7.08
CA ASP A 22 -0.67 30.32 6.59
C ASP A 22 0.53 30.49 5.70
N THR A 23 0.33 31.19 4.61
CA THR A 23 1.38 31.61 3.68
C THR A 23 1.34 33.11 3.46
N PHE A 24 2.50 33.73 3.46
CA PHE A 24 2.62 35.14 3.10
C PHE A 24 2.79 35.26 1.59
N ARG A 25 1.82 35.90 0.95
CA ARG A 25 1.84 36.10 -0.51
C ARG A 25 1.31 37.48 -0.88
N ALA A 26 2.01 38.17 -1.74
CA ALA A 26 1.63 39.51 -2.24
C ALA A 26 1.35 40.56 -1.14
N GLY A 27 2.06 40.48 0.00
CA GLY A 27 1.88 41.42 1.12
C GLY A 27 0.81 41.01 2.14
N GLU A 28 0.13 39.90 1.94
CA GLU A 28 -0.95 39.43 2.81
C GLU A 28 -0.71 38.01 3.32
N VAL A 29 -1.20 37.73 4.52
CA VAL A 29 -1.23 36.36 5.06
C VAL A 29 -2.52 35.69 4.55
N THR A 30 -2.34 34.56 3.87
CA THR A 30 -3.44 33.78 3.32
C THR A 30 -3.37 32.33 3.77
N PHE A 31 -4.50 31.75 4.15
CA PHE A 31 -4.56 30.33 4.49
C PHE A 31 -4.46 29.47 3.22
N ARG A 32 -3.45 28.59 3.20
CA ARG A 32 -3.29 27.56 2.19
C ARG A 32 -3.86 26.26 2.70
N PRO A 33 -5.05 25.79 2.20
CA PRO A 33 -5.69 24.59 2.70
C PRO A 33 -4.87 23.34 2.36
N GLY A 34 -4.83 22.41 3.32
CA GLY A 34 -4.29 21.08 3.14
C GLY A 34 -5.31 20.11 2.53
N PRO A 35 -4.89 18.88 2.19
CA PRO A 35 -5.74 17.91 1.50
C PRO A 35 -6.93 17.45 2.33
N VAL A 36 -6.77 17.26 3.64
CA VAL A 36 -7.87 16.85 4.54
C VAL A 36 -8.91 17.98 4.65
N TYR A 37 -8.46 19.21 4.83
CA TYR A 37 -9.35 20.38 4.86
C TYR A 37 -10.10 20.53 3.54
N THR A 38 -9.40 20.37 2.42
CA THR A 38 -10.01 20.49 1.08
C THR A 38 -11.08 19.43 0.86
N ALA A 39 -10.78 18.17 1.17
CA ALA A 39 -11.75 17.08 1.09
C ALA A 39 -12.97 17.32 2.01
N ALA A 40 -12.70 17.80 3.23
CA ALA A 40 -13.73 18.12 4.21
C ALA A 40 -14.69 19.20 3.72
N LYS A 41 -14.17 20.24 3.09
CA LYS A 41 -14.93 21.38 2.58
C LYS A 41 -15.73 21.04 1.32
N THR A 42 -15.17 20.25 0.42
CA THR A 42 -15.74 20.01 -0.93
C THR A 42 -16.65 18.80 -1.02
N GLY A 43 -16.62 17.88 -0.05
CA GLY A 43 -17.50 16.71 -0.03
C GLY A 43 -16.96 15.50 -0.79
N GLY A 44 -15.63 15.40 -0.97
CA GLY A 44 -14.96 14.30 -1.64
C GLY A 44 -14.45 13.19 -0.72
N PHE A 45 -13.54 12.38 -1.26
CA PHE A 45 -12.82 11.34 -0.53
C PHE A 45 -11.43 11.84 -0.11
N ALA A 46 -11.10 11.71 1.17
CA ALA A 46 -9.72 11.81 1.64
C ALA A 46 -9.19 10.39 1.85
N VAL A 47 -8.17 10.01 1.09
CA VAL A 47 -7.49 8.71 1.22
C VAL A 47 -6.22 8.93 2.02
N LEU A 48 -6.19 8.37 3.23
CA LEU A 48 -5.12 8.50 4.21
C LEU A 48 -4.26 7.24 4.14
N ASP A 49 -3.24 7.27 3.29
CA ASP A 49 -2.40 6.10 3.02
C ASP A 49 -1.28 5.98 4.07
N GLU A 50 -1.07 4.76 4.57
CA GLU A 50 -0.09 4.44 5.62
C GLU A 50 -0.28 5.28 6.90
N ILE A 51 -1.52 5.45 7.35
CA ILE A 51 -1.88 6.35 8.45
C ILE A 51 -1.08 6.08 9.74
N ASN A 52 -0.63 4.86 9.97
CA ASN A 52 0.16 4.45 11.12
C ASN A 52 1.66 4.83 11.04
N MET A 53 2.10 5.49 9.97
CA MET A 53 3.48 5.99 9.85
C MET A 53 3.68 7.34 10.55
N ALA A 54 2.63 8.15 10.69
CA ALA A 54 2.73 9.46 11.32
C ALA A 54 2.81 9.38 12.85
N LYS A 55 3.26 10.47 13.45
CA LYS A 55 3.23 10.65 14.91
C LYS A 55 1.79 10.91 15.38
N SER A 56 1.50 10.50 16.62
CA SER A 56 0.17 10.66 17.22
C SER A 56 -0.31 12.11 17.26
N GLU A 57 0.63 13.05 17.43
CA GLU A 57 0.36 14.50 17.47
C GLU A 57 -0.20 15.02 16.15
N ALA A 58 0.33 14.53 15.01
CA ALA A 58 -0.18 14.90 13.69
C ALA A 58 -1.60 14.39 13.47
N MET A 59 -1.95 13.26 14.05
CA MET A 59 -3.28 12.64 13.92
C MET A 59 -4.33 13.21 14.87
N ALA A 60 -3.94 13.99 15.87
CA ALA A 60 -4.86 14.55 16.86
C ALA A 60 -5.98 15.39 16.21
N VAL A 61 -5.67 16.08 15.10
CA VAL A 61 -6.64 16.88 14.34
C VAL A 61 -7.74 16.04 13.68
N LEU A 62 -7.50 14.74 13.47
CA LEU A 62 -8.46 13.84 12.86
C LEU A 62 -9.56 13.38 13.83
N HIS A 63 -9.36 13.51 15.14
CA HIS A 63 -10.34 13.02 16.11
C HIS A 63 -11.70 13.71 15.98
N ALA A 64 -11.74 15.05 15.91
CA ALA A 64 -12.95 15.81 15.73
C ALA A 64 -13.52 15.72 14.29
N THR A 65 -12.62 15.46 13.33
CA THR A 65 -12.95 15.28 11.92
C THR A 65 -13.69 13.97 11.67
N LEU A 66 -13.27 12.90 12.34
CA LEU A 66 -13.76 11.54 12.11
C LEU A 66 -14.93 11.13 13.04
N ASP A 67 -15.17 11.85 14.13
CA ASP A 67 -16.28 11.53 15.02
C ASP A 67 -17.58 12.26 14.64
N PHE A 68 -18.61 12.16 15.51
CA PHE A 68 -19.92 12.75 15.29
C PHE A 68 -19.91 14.27 15.11
N ARG A 69 -18.90 14.97 15.64
CA ARG A 69 -18.75 16.44 15.51
C ARG A 69 -18.51 16.85 14.07
N ARG A 70 -17.78 16.04 13.31
CA ARG A 70 -17.48 16.29 11.89
C ARG A 70 -16.99 17.71 11.65
N THR A 71 -15.97 18.13 12.40
CA THR A 71 -15.43 19.49 12.32
C THR A 71 -13.90 19.47 12.25
N ILE A 72 -13.35 20.54 11.67
CA ILE A 72 -11.94 20.86 11.68
C ILE A 72 -11.79 22.24 12.32
N ASP A 73 -11.00 22.30 13.40
CA ASP A 73 -10.58 23.54 14.02
C ASP A 73 -9.28 24.01 13.37
N VAL A 74 -9.30 25.22 12.84
CA VAL A 74 -8.11 25.86 12.24
C VAL A 74 -7.78 27.09 13.10
N PRO A 75 -6.64 27.12 13.81
CA PRO A 75 -6.29 28.26 14.65
C PRO A 75 -6.30 29.58 13.87
N GLY A 76 -7.01 30.58 14.39
CA GLY A 76 -7.14 31.89 13.74
C GLY A 76 -8.23 31.99 12.65
N TYR A 77 -8.95 30.92 12.39
CA TYR A 77 -10.02 30.86 11.39
C TYR A 77 -11.29 30.23 11.97
N ASP A 78 -12.40 30.41 11.26
CA ASP A 78 -13.67 29.78 11.62
C ASP A 78 -13.56 28.25 11.55
N ARG A 79 -14.24 27.59 12.49
CA ARG A 79 -14.39 26.15 12.49
C ARG A 79 -15.07 25.67 11.22
N LEU A 80 -14.42 24.75 10.49
CA LEU A 80 -15.01 24.13 9.33
C LEU A 80 -15.92 22.96 9.74
N SER A 81 -17.21 23.03 9.39
CA SER A 81 -18.10 21.85 9.41
C SER A 81 -17.91 21.04 8.12
N LEU A 82 -17.75 19.74 8.25
CA LEU A 82 -17.54 18.86 7.09
C LEU A 82 -18.76 18.81 6.20
N HIS A 83 -18.53 18.87 4.91
CA HIS A 83 -19.57 18.61 3.92
C HIS A 83 -20.19 17.20 4.13
N PRO A 84 -21.52 17.02 4.07
CA PRO A 84 -22.17 15.74 4.34
C PRO A 84 -21.66 14.56 3.49
N ALA A 85 -21.22 14.85 2.27
CA ALA A 85 -20.69 13.86 1.34
C ALA A 85 -19.21 13.48 1.57
N THR A 86 -18.48 14.14 2.49
CA THR A 86 -17.08 13.80 2.79
C THR A 86 -16.98 12.43 3.41
N ARG A 87 -16.01 11.64 2.92
CA ARG A 87 -15.63 10.32 3.43
C ARG A 87 -14.13 10.20 3.55
N PHE A 88 -13.70 9.45 4.56
CA PHE A 88 -12.30 9.15 4.81
C PHE A 88 -12.07 7.65 4.61
N ILE A 89 -11.00 7.32 3.92
CA ILE A 89 -10.53 5.95 3.73
C ILE A 89 -9.09 5.94 4.22
N ALA A 90 -8.77 5.07 5.17
CA ALA A 90 -7.41 4.92 5.66
C ALA A 90 -6.87 3.55 5.32
N THR A 91 -5.59 3.48 4.96
CA THR A 91 -4.86 2.22 4.82
C THR A 91 -3.76 2.16 5.86
N MET A 92 -3.43 0.96 6.30
CA MET A 92 -2.27 0.73 7.15
C MET A 92 -1.70 -0.67 6.90
N ASN A 93 -0.40 -0.80 7.09
CA ASN A 93 0.28 -2.07 7.16
C ASN A 93 0.38 -2.49 8.64
N TYR A 94 -0.18 -3.65 8.98
CA TYR A 94 -0.18 -4.17 10.35
C TYR A 94 0.87 -5.26 10.50
N GLY A 95 1.66 -5.18 11.61
CA GLY A 95 2.64 -6.21 11.95
C GLY A 95 3.96 -6.19 11.17
N TYR A 96 4.24 -5.14 10.41
CA TYR A 96 5.53 -4.96 9.73
C TYR A 96 6.52 -4.19 10.59
N ALA A 97 7.81 -4.52 10.49
CA ALA A 97 8.87 -3.80 11.19
C ALA A 97 8.85 -2.30 10.82
N GLY A 98 8.81 -1.43 11.84
CA GLY A 98 8.76 0.02 11.66
C GLY A 98 7.35 0.62 11.61
N THR A 99 6.30 -0.19 11.60
CA THR A 99 4.92 0.30 11.75
C THR A 99 4.58 0.51 13.22
N LYS A 100 3.78 1.54 13.52
CA LYS A 100 3.27 1.83 14.85
C LYS A 100 1.84 1.36 14.97
N ASP A 101 1.44 0.99 16.17
CA ASP A 101 0.04 0.77 16.46
C ASP A 101 -0.71 2.10 16.44
N LEU A 102 -1.87 2.11 15.83
CA LEU A 102 -2.76 3.25 15.90
C LEU A 102 -3.37 3.35 17.29
N ASN A 103 -3.53 4.59 17.76
CA ASN A 103 -4.25 4.87 19.00
C ASN A 103 -5.69 4.29 18.90
N GLU A 104 -6.11 3.56 19.93
CA GLU A 104 -7.44 2.93 20.00
C GLU A 104 -8.58 3.93 19.78
N ALA A 105 -8.42 5.16 20.28
CA ALA A 105 -9.40 6.23 20.07
C ALA A 105 -9.55 6.63 18.59
N LEU A 106 -8.48 6.51 17.80
CA LEU A 106 -8.55 6.75 16.35
C LEU A 106 -9.16 5.54 15.64
N VAL A 107 -8.73 4.33 16.00
CA VAL A 107 -9.26 3.08 15.42
C VAL A 107 -10.77 2.97 15.61
N SER A 108 -11.29 3.35 16.79
CA SER A 108 -12.73 3.30 17.10
C SER A 108 -13.60 4.18 16.21
N ARG A 109 -13.01 5.12 15.46
CA ARG A 109 -13.70 6.02 14.53
C ARG A 109 -13.79 5.47 13.09
N PHE A 110 -13.18 4.32 12.85
CA PHE A 110 -13.21 3.66 11.55
C PHE A 110 -13.98 2.34 11.61
N ALA A 111 -14.64 2.01 10.50
CA ALA A 111 -15.05 0.64 10.23
C ALA A 111 -13.82 -0.11 9.68
N VAL A 112 -13.29 -1.04 10.45
CA VAL A 112 -12.04 -1.75 10.11
C VAL A 112 -12.34 -2.95 9.21
N ILE A 113 -11.72 -2.97 8.03
CA ILE A 113 -11.77 -4.09 7.09
C ILE A 113 -10.40 -4.74 7.06
N ARG A 114 -10.32 -6.01 7.47
CA ARG A 114 -9.10 -6.80 7.29
C ARG A 114 -9.07 -7.34 5.86
N MET A 115 -8.04 -6.95 5.13
CA MET A 115 -7.79 -7.51 3.80
C MET A 115 -7.16 -8.90 3.95
N PRO A 116 -7.83 -9.97 3.50
CA PRO A 116 -7.24 -11.30 3.55
C PRO A 116 -6.09 -11.42 2.54
N MET A 117 -5.27 -12.46 2.72
CA MET A 117 -4.31 -12.85 1.69
C MET A 117 -5.04 -13.16 0.39
N ILE A 118 -4.46 -12.75 -0.73
CA ILE A 118 -5.00 -13.03 -2.05
C ILE A 118 -5.09 -14.54 -2.29
N SER A 119 -6.24 -15.02 -2.77
CA SER A 119 -6.39 -16.43 -3.17
C SER A 119 -5.64 -16.71 -4.47
N LYS A 120 -5.37 -18.00 -4.75
CA LYS A 120 -4.71 -18.41 -6.00
C LYS A 120 -5.49 -17.92 -7.23
N GLU A 121 -6.80 -18.12 -7.23
CA GLU A 121 -7.70 -17.74 -8.33
C GLU A 121 -7.67 -16.22 -8.57
N SER A 122 -7.72 -15.44 -7.48
CA SER A 122 -7.64 -13.98 -7.54
C SER A 122 -6.27 -13.50 -8.00
N LEU A 123 -5.19 -14.17 -7.59
CA LEU A 123 -3.82 -13.85 -8.02
C LEU A 123 -3.61 -14.15 -9.50
N VAL A 124 -4.07 -15.31 -9.98
CA VAL A 124 -4.03 -15.67 -11.41
C VAL A 124 -4.82 -14.66 -12.24
N LYS A 125 -6.02 -14.29 -11.78
CA LYS A 125 -6.84 -13.27 -12.45
C LYS A 125 -6.10 -11.93 -12.51
N LEU A 126 -5.51 -11.48 -11.41
CA LEU A 126 -4.72 -10.24 -11.34
C LEU A 126 -3.53 -10.28 -12.31
N ILE A 127 -2.79 -11.38 -12.37
CA ILE A 127 -1.67 -11.56 -13.29
C ILE A 127 -2.16 -11.43 -14.75
N LYS A 128 -3.26 -12.09 -15.10
CA LYS A 128 -3.82 -12.05 -16.45
C LYS A 128 -4.41 -10.69 -16.83
N GLU A 129 -4.93 -9.94 -15.87
CA GLU A 129 -5.38 -8.55 -16.10
C GLU A 129 -4.22 -7.60 -16.40
N HIS A 130 -3.05 -7.80 -15.76
CA HIS A 130 -1.86 -6.98 -16.01
C HIS A 130 -1.10 -7.43 -17.28
N TYR A 131 -1.09 -8.73 -17.54
CA TYR A 131 -0.36 -9.37 -18.64
C TYR A 131 -1.29 -10.29 -19.44
N PRO A 132 -2.13 -9.73 -20.34
CA PRO A 132 -3.13 -10.51 -21.08
C PRO A 132 -2.53 -11.60 -21.99
N THR A 133 -1.27 -11.44 -22.38
CA THR A 133 -0.51 -12.39 -23.22
C THR A 133 0.04 -13.58 -22.46
N ILE A 134 -0.01 -13.57 -21.11
CA ILE A 134 0.50 -14.68 -20.30
C ILE A 134 -0.40 -15.91 -20.45
N ARG A 135 0.22 -17.08 -20.65
CA ARG A 135 -0.50 -18.35 -20.71
C ARG A 135 -1.02 -18.75 -19.32
N GLU A 136 -2.18 -19.37 -19.31
CA GLU A 136 -2.85 -19.83 -18.08
C GLU A 136 -1.93 -20.69 -17.19
N ALA A 137 -1.19 -21.62 -17.79
CA ALA A 137 -0.25 -22.48 -17.08
C ALA A 137 0.84 -21.67 -16.37
N GLY A 138 1.45 -20.69 -17.08
CA GLY A 138 2.49 -19.83 -16.52
C GLY A 138 1.97 -18.96 -15.38
N ALA A 139 0.77 -18.37 -15.53
CA ALA A 139 0.15 -17.58 -14.48
C ALA A 139 -0.12 -18.42 -13.22
N ASN A 140 -0.59 -19.66 -13.39
CA ASN A 140 -0.83 -20.61 -12.30
C ASN A 140 0.47 -20.98 -11.56
N GLU A 141 1.56 -21.31 -12.28
CA GLU A 141 2.83 -21.67 -11.68
C GLU A 141 3.44 -20.51 -10.89
N LEU A 142 3.42 -19.29 -11.43
CA LEU A 142 3.90 -18.10 -10.75
C LEU A 142 3.08 -17.77 -9.51
N ALA A 143 1.76 -17.97 -9.58
CA ALA A 143 0.89 -17.81 -8.42
C ALA A 143 1.19 -18.85 -7.33
N GLU A 144 1.44 -20.12 -7.69
CA GLU A 144 1.82 -21.17 -6.75
C GLU A 144 3.16 -20.89 -6.06
N VAL A 145 4.16 -20.45 -6.81
CA VAL A 145 5.45 -20.03 -6.24
C VAL A 145 5.26 -18.93 -5.19
N PHE A 146 4.47 -17.91 -5.54
CA PHE A 146 4.22 -16.79 -4.62
C PHE A 146 3.51 -17.24 -3.33
N LEU A 147 2.49 -18.08 -3.45
CA LEU A 147 1.74 -18.57 -2.29
C LEU A 147 2.56 -19.52 -1.42
N GLU A 148 3.44 -20.34 -2.00
CA GLU A 148 4.36 -21.18 -1.23
C GLU A 148 5.37 -20.33 -0.46
N LEU A 149 5.99 -19.35 -1.12
CA LEU A 149 6.87 -18.39 -0.44
C LEU A 149 6.14 -17.64 0.69
N HIS A 150 4.89 -17.24 0.45
CA HIS A 150 4.07 -16.64 1.50
C HIS A 150 3.84 -17.58 2.68
N THR A 151 3.62 -18.87 2.43
CA THR A 151 3.47 -19.86 3.49
C THR A 151 4.75 -19.98 4.32
N LYS A 152 5.92 -19.94 3.67
CA LYS A 152 7.21 -19.92 4.34
C LYS A 152 7.43 -18.64 5.17
N CYS A 153 6.99 -17.48 4.68
CA CYS A 153 6.96 -16.24 5.48
C CYS A 153 6.10 -16.41 6.73
N LYS A 154 4.91 -16.97 6.59
CA LYS A 154 3.97 -17.19 7.70
C LYS A 154 4.52 -18.14 8.75
N ASN A 155 5.30 -19.14 8.32
CA ASN A 155 5.97 -20.09 9.19
C ASN A 155 7.25 -19.53 9.85
N GLY A 156 7.67 -18.31 9.48
CA GLY A 156 8.91 -17.71 9.98
C GLY A 156 10.19 -18.26 9.35
N GLU A 157 10.09 -19.01 8.25
CA GLU A 157 11.25 -19.57 7.53
C GLU A 157 11.97 -18.49 6.72
N ILE A 158 11.25 -17.51 6.20
CA ILE A 158 11.77 -16.34 5.49
C ILE A 158 11.08 -15.06 5.98
N SER A 159 11.75 -13.93 5.87
CA SER A 159 11.17 -12.65 6.26
C SER A 159 10.11 -12.16 5.26
N SER A 160 9.10 -11.49 5.75
CA SER A 160 8.06 -10.90 4.89
C SER A 160 8.58 -9.75 4.00
N LYS A 161 9.78 -9.24 4.27
CA LYS A 161 10.39 -8.13 3.50
C LYS A 161 10.71 -8.51 2.06
N ALA A 162 11.09 -9.78 1.82
CA ALA A 162 11.44 -10.26 0.50
C ALA A 162 10.21 -10.46 -0.40
N LEU A 163 9.04 -10.73 0.19
CA LEU A 163 7.87 -11.14 -0.55
C LEU A 163 6.79 -10.07 -0.59
N ASP A 164 6.67 -9.41 -1.70
CA ASP A 164 5.54 -8.52 -2.00
C ASP A 164 4.97 -8.78 -3.40
N LEU A 165 3.68 -8.50 -3.54
CA LEU A 165 2.96 -8.73 -4.80
C LEU A 165 3.48 -7.84 -5.93
N ARG A 166 3.96 -6.62 -5.63
CA ARG A 166 4.55 -5.70 -6.62
C ARG A 166 5.82 -6.30 -7.22
N GLY A 167 6.62 -6.99 -6.39
CA GLY A 167 7.81 -7.71 -6.84
C GLY A 167 7.49 -8.84 -7.82
N LEU A 168 6.46 -9.64 -7.53
CA LEU A 168 5.98 -10.67 -8.47
C LEU A 168 5.52 -10.06 -9.79
N ILE A 169 4.62 -9.08 -9.74
CA ILE A 169 4.08 -8.41 -10.94
C ILE A 169 5.21 -7.76 -11.75
N GLY A 170 6.15 -7.08 -11.07
CA GLY A 170 7.32 -6.51 -11.73
C GLY A 170 8.22 -7.56 -12.39
N SER A 171 8.41 -8.72 -11.75
CA SER A 171 9.16 -9.84 -12.34
C SER A 171 8.50 -10.35 -13.63
N ILE A 172 7.18 -10.49 -13.64
CA ILE A 172 6.44 -10.91 -14.84
C ILE A 172 6.61 -9.90 -15.97
N GLY A 173 6.58 -8.59 -15.67
CA GLY A 173 6.84 -7.57 -16.69
C GLY A 173 8.26 -7.59 -17.24
N MET A 174 9.25 -7.99 -16.44
CA MET A 174 10.61 -8.22 -16.94
C MET A 174 10.69 -9.47 -17.82
N MET A 175 9.97 -10.53 -17.48
CA MET A 175 9.90 -11.75 -18.28
C MET A 175 9.22 -11.49 -19.65
N GLU A 176 8.14 -10.70 -19.68
CA GLU A 176 7.46 -10.30 -20.92
C GLU A 176 8.41 -9.54 -21.87
N LYS A 177 9.39 -8.80 -21.31
CA LYS A 177 10.43 -8.11 -22.07
C LYS A 177 11.63 -8.99 -22.42
N GLY A 178 11.56 -10.30 -22.18
CA GLY A 178 12.57 -11.29 -22.57
C GLY A 178 13.60 -11.62 -21.50
N LEU A 179 13.45 -11.12 -20.26
CA LEU A 179 14.36 -11.52 -19.18
C LEU A 179 14.09 -12.96 -18.75
N ASN A 180 15.17 -13.69 -18.44
CA ASN A 180 15.06 -15.05 -17.94
C ASN A 180 14.25 -15.10 -16.63
N ILE A 181 13.41 -16.13 -16.49
CA ILE A 181 12.44 -16.27 -15.37
C ILE A 181 13.15 -16.21 -14.01
N TYR A 182 14.25 -16.95 -13.85
CA TYR A 182 14.99 -16.99 -12.57
C TYR A 182 15.63 -15.66 -12.27
N THR A 183 16.21 -15.00 -13.27
CA THR A 183 16.81 -13.67 -13.12
C THR A 183 15.75 -12.64 -12.74
N ALA A 184 14.57 -12.68 -13.39
CA ALA A 184 13.48 -11.77 -13.09
C ALA A 184 12.93 -11.97 -11.65
N LEU A 185 12.78 -13.24 -11.21
CA LEU A 185 12.33 -13.54 -9.85
C LEU A 185 13.40 -13.21 -8.80
N ASP A 186 14.67 -13.42 -9.13
CA ASP A 186 15.77 -12.97 -8.25
C ASP A 186 15.72 -11.45 -8.04
N MET A 187 15.55 -10.68 -9.10
CA MET A 187 15.48 -9.21 -9.02
C MET A 187 14.21 -8.72 -8.30
N GLY A 188 13.07 -9.34 -8.55
CA GLY A 188 11.80 -8.87 -7.99
C GLY A 188 11.49 -9.42 -6.59
N ILE A 189 12.08 -10.55 -6.20
CA ILE A 189 11.77 -11.22 -4.94
C ILE A 189 13.06 -11.51 -4.14
N THR A 190 13.93 -12.38 -4.64
CA THR A 190 15.04 -12.94 -3.85
C THR A 190 15.99 -11.88 -3.32
N ASN A 191 16.42 -10.94 -4.18
CA ASN A 191 17.40 -9.91 -3.84
C ASN A 191 16.86 -8.84 -2.87
N LYS A 192 15.59 -8.88 -2.51
CA LYS A 192 15.00 -8.02 -1.46
C LYS A 192 15.32 -8.52 -0.05
N SER A 193 15.67 -9.78 0.11
CA SER A 193 16.30 -10.27 1.35
C SER A 193 17.80 -9.98 1.30
N PHE A 194 18.36 -9.54 2.43
CA PHE A 194 19.80 -9.34 2.62
C PHE A 194 20.44 -10.52 3.40
N ASP A 195 19.66 -11.55 3.72
CA ASP A 195 20.11 -12.78 4.37
C ASP A 195 20.36 -13.85 3.31
N GLU A 196 21.59 -14.37 3.25
CA GLU A 196 22.01 -15.35 2.25
C GLU A 196 21.29 -16.70 2.40
N TYR A 197 20.94 -17.07 3.64
CA TYR A 197 20.19 -18.31 3.89
C TYR A 197 18.77 -18.18 3.36
N GLU A 198 18.10 -17.06 3.66
CA GLU A 198 16.76 -16.78 3.10
C GLU A 198 16.78 -16.74 1.58
N GLN A 199 17.78 -16.08 0.98
CA GLN A 199 17.92 -16.04 -0.49
C GLN A 199 18.06 -17.44 -1.09
N THR A 200 18.84 -18.31 -0.45
CA THR A 200 19.00 -19.69 -0.89
C THR A 200 17.68 -20.44 -0.82
N LEU A 201 16.97 -20.32 0.30
CA LEU A 201 15.68 -20.97 0.50
C LEU A 201 14.62 -20.48 -0.50
N ILE A 202 14.60 -19.19 -0.81
CA ILE A 202 13.71 -18.60 -1.83
C ILE A 202 14.04 -19.18 -3.21
N ARG A 203 15.33 -19.20 -3.61
CA ARG A 203 15.77 -19.75 -4.90
C ARG A 203 15.43 -21.21 -5.03
N ASP A 204 15.64 -22.01 -3.99
CA ASP A 204 15.34 -23.43 -4.02
C ASP A 204 13.83 -23.69 -4.14
N THR A 205 13.01 -22.89 -3.46
CA THR A 205 11.55 -22.93 -3.61
C THR A 205 11.11 -22.62 -5.04
N ILE A 206 11.67 -21.56 -5.65
CA ILE A 206 11.41 -21.18 -7.03
C ILE A 206 11.81 -22.31 -7.99
N ARG A 207 13.01 -22.87 -7.81
CA ARG A 207 13.54 -23.95 -8.67
C ARG A 207 12.77 -25.26 -8.55
N ALA A 208 12.21 -25.54 -7.38
CA ALA A 208 11.39 -26.73 -7.18
C ALA A 208 10.07 -26.69 -7.93
N ARG A 209 9.52 -25.47 -8.16
CA ARG A 209 8.24 -25.26 -8.82
C ARG A 209 8.35 -24.96 -10.30
N ILE A 210 9.28 -24.11 -10.68
CA ILE A 210 9.46 -23.71 -12.07
C ILE A 210 10.46 -24.64 -12.75
N SER A 211 10.03 -25.32 -13.81
CA SER A 211 10.90 -26.19 -14.58
C SER A 211 12.05 -25.40 -15.22
N ARG A 212 13.27 -25.93 -15.14
CA ARG A 212 14.46 -25.36 -15.82
C ARG A 212 14.30 -25.22 -17.34
N LYS A 213 13.37 -25.96 -17.93
CA LYS A 213 13.07 -25.93 -19.39
C LYS A 213 12.10 -24.83 -19.76
N MET A 214 11.47 -24.16 -18.78
CA MET A 214 10.50 -23.10 -19.07
C MET A 214 11.24 -21.82 -19.46
N SER A 215 11.19 -21.48 -20.75
CA SER A 215 11.69 -20.21 -21.27
C SER A 215 10.63 -19.09 -21.13
N GLY A 216 11.07 -17.83 -21.13
CA GLY A 216 10.14 -16.70 -21.15
C GLY A 216 9.14 -16.75 -22.32
N GLU A 217 9.57 -17.26 -23.49
CA GLU A 217 8.71 -17.48 -24.66
C GLU A 217 7.59 -18.50 -24.44
N GLN A 218 7.76 -19.42 -23.49
CA GLN A 218 6.73 -20.41 -23.13
C GLN A 218 5.70 -19.86 -22.13
N LEU A 219 6.01 -18.76 -21.45
CA LEU A 219 5.08 -18.10 -20.54
C LEU A 219 4.06 -17.22 -21.25
N PHE A 220 4.42 -16.68 -22.41
CA PHE A 220 3.58 -15.74 -23.16
C PHE A 220 3.15 -16.31 -24.51
N CYS A 221 2.02 -15.79 -25.03
CA CYS A 221 1.50 -16.14 -26.35
C CYS A 221 2.08 -15.20 -27.40
#